data_13ca42961c15f1d642900e3f09d9ef41
#
_entry.id   13ca42961c15f1d642900e3f09d9ef41
#
_cell.length_a   1.000
_cell.length_b   1.000
_cell.length_c   1.000
_cell.angle_alpha   90.00
_cell.angle_beta   90.00
_cell.angle_gamma   90.00
#
_symmetry.space_group_name_H-M   'P 1'
#
loop_
_entity.id
_entity.type
_entity.pdbx_description
1 polymer ?
#
loop_
_entity_poly.entity_id
_entity_poly.type
_entity_poly.pdbx_seq_one_letter_code
_entity_poly.pdbx_strand_id
1 'polypeptide(L)'
;MKEKNQVVPDEVLSKEFLSQFKTEADVSKFLKQLHAQVLEKMLEGEMDAHLGYEKNSVTGNNTGNSRNGSYPKKIQTEHGESVISIPRDRNGQFEPIAVPKHESRGLSIEKLVISLYAKGMSVSDIEEEMREIYEIELSTSAISIITNKVNQAAQEWQNRPLDPVYLIVWMDGIVFKVRDNGKIINKTVYLCVGLKQNGLKEVLGMWVGKSESSSFWMGVLTDLKARGVQDILITCTDNLNGFTDTIRSI
;
A
#
# COMPACT_ATOMS: atom_id res chain seq x y z
N MET A 1 -10.55 -34.64 -11.66
CA MET A 1 -9.72 -33.86 -12.61
C MET A 1 -9.74 -32.42 -12.16
N LYS A 2 -8.59 -31.85 -11.74
CA LYS A 2 -8.52 -30.42 -11.41
C LYS A 2 -8.55 -29.66 -12.74
N GLU A 3 -9.58 -28.87 -12.98
CA GLU A 3 -9.58 -27.89 -14.06
C GLU A 3 -8.37 -26.98 -13.85
N LYS A 4 -7.41 -27.05 -14.76
CA LYS A 4 -6.38 -26.02 -14.87
C LYS A 4 -7.11 -24.76 -15.32
N ASN A 5 -7.24 -23.77 -14.44
CA ASN A 5 -7.62 -22.42 -14.83
C ASN A 5 -6.54 -21.89 -15.78
N GLN A 6 -6.74 -22.10 -17.08
CA GLN A 6 -5.86 -21.58 -18.11
C GLN A 6 -6.25 -20.11 -18.33
N VAL A 7 -5.44 -19.23 -17.79
CA VAL A 7 -5.66 -17.77 -17.86
C VAL A 7 -5.16 -17.19 -19.19
N VAL A 8 -4.26 -17.91 -19.87
CA VAL A 8 -3.65 -17.45 -21.12
C VAL A 8 -4.21 -18.28 -22.29
N PRO A 9 -4.73 -17.64 -23.36
CA PRO A 9 -5.19 -18.35 -24.55
C PRO A 9 -4.08 -19.22 -25.19
N ASP A 10 -4.44 -20.40 -25.70
CA ASP A 10 -3.49 -21.34 -26.33
C ASP A 10 -2.73 -20.73 -27.51
N GLU A 11 -3.34 -19.77 -28.20
CA GLU A 11 -2.73 -19.07 -29.34
C GLU A 11 -1.48 -18.28 -28.92
N VAL A 12 -1.49 -17.70 -27.72
CA VAL A 12 -0.35 -16.96 -27.16
C VAL A 12 0.79 -17.89 -26.73
N LEU A 13 0.48 -19.17 -26.49
CA LEU A 13 1.45 -20.20 -26.10
C LEU A 13 1.78 -21.14 -27.25
N SER A 14 1.47 -20.76 -28.48
CA SER A 14 1.79 -21.59 -29.67
C SER A 14 3.31 -21.74 -29.83
N LYS A 15 3.74 -22.90 -30.33
CA LYS A 15 5.17 -23.18 -30.58
C LYS A 15 5.81 -22.14 -31.49
N GLU A 16 5.06 -21.66 -32.49
CA GLU A 16 5.52 -20.65 -33.46
C GLU A 16 5.76 -19.32 -32.75
N PHE A 17 4.84 -18.90 -31.88
CA PHE A 17 5.00 -17.68 -31.09
C PHE A 17 6.17 -17.79 -30.09
N LEU A 18 6.24 -18.89 -29.34
CA LEU A 18 7.29 -19.11 -28.34
C LEU A 18 8.69 -19.24 -28.96
N SER A 19 8.81 -19.68 -30.21
CA SER A 19 10.10 -19.81 -30.91
C SER A 19 10.81 -18.46 -31.16
N GLN A 20 10.11 -17.34 -31.00
CA GLN A 20 10.66 -16.00 -31.15
C GLN A 20 11.50 -15.59 -29.93
N PHE A 21 11.28 -16.22 -28.77
CA PHE A 21 11.99 -15.94 -27.54
C PHE A 21 13.18 -16.90 -27.38
N LYS A 22 14.39 -16.36 -27.30
CA LYS A 22 15.63 -17.14 -27.14
C LYS A 22 16.21 -16.99 -25.74
N THR A 23 15.90 -15.90 -25.06
CA THR A 23 16.45 -15.53 -23.75
C THR A 23 15.33 -15.06 -22.83
N GLU A 24 15.59 -15.09 -21.53
CA GLU A 24 14.71 -14.49 -20.51
C GLU A 24 14.50 -12.98 -20.76
N ALA A 25 15.52 -12.29 -21.26
CA ALA A 25 15.43 -10.88 -21.62
C ALA A 25 14.41 -10.63 -22.75
N ASP A 26 14.28 -11.54 -23.74
CA ASP A 26 13.27 -11.44 -24.80
C ASP A 26 11.87 -11.55 -24.22
N VAL A 27 11.67 -12.47 -23.25
CA VAL A 27 10.39 -12.65 -22.56
C VAL A 27 10.06 -11.40 -21.74
N SER A 28 11.00 -10.87 -20.97
CA SER A 28 10.84 -9.66 -20.17
C SER A 28 10.46 -8.45 -21.04
N LYS A 29 11.14 -8.29 -22.17
CA LYS A 29 10.84 -7.24 -23.15
C LYS A 29 9.43 -7.38 -23.73
N PHE A 30 9.02 -8.60 -24.06
CA PHE A 30 7.68 -8.88 -24.56
C PHE A 30 6.62 -8.56 -23.49
N LEU A 31 6.80 -9.00 -22.24
CA LEU A 31 5.87 -8.73 -21.14
C LEU A 31 5.73 -7.23 -20.90
N LYS A 32 6.83 -6.49 -20.97
CA LYS A 32 6.83 -5.03 -20.87
C LYS A 32 5.98 -4.39 -21.97
N GLN A 33 6.16 -4.82 -23.23
CA GLN A 33 5.38 -4.31 -24.37
C GLN A 33 3.91 -4.70 -24.28
N LEU A 34 3.62 -5.96 -23.92
CA LEU A 34 2.27 -6.47 -23.74
C LEU A 34 1.54 -5.68 -22.65
N HIS A 35 2.19 -5.46 -21.51
CA HIS A 35 1.62 -4.68 -20.41
C HIS A 35 1.25 -3.25 -20.84
N ALA A 36 2.15 -2.56 -21.56
CA ALA A 36 1.87 -1.23 -22.10
C ALA A 36 0.68 -1.23 -23.07
N GLN A 37 0.61 -2.19 -24.01
CA GLN A 37 -0.49 -2.31 -24.95
C GLN A 37 -1.83 -2.63 -24.28
N VAL A 38 -1.83 -3.50 -23.27
CA VAL A 38 -3.04 -3.81 -22.50
C VAL A 38 -3.57 -2.58 -21.80
N LEU A 39 -2.69 -1.79 -21.15
CA LEU A 39 -3.08 -0.54 -20.52
C LEU A 39 -3.65 0.47 -21.52
N GLU A 40 -3.04 0.61 -22.69
CA GLU A 40 -3.57 1.49 -23.73
C GLU A 40 -4.96 1.06 -24.22
N LYS A 41 -5.18 -0.26 -24.35
CA LYS A 41 -6.50 -0.82 -24.71
C LYS A 41 -7.55 -0.61 -23.62
N MET A 42 -7.17 -0.76 -22.37
CA MET A 42 -8.06 -0.45 -21.23
C MET A 42 -8.46 1.03 -21.26
N LEU A 43 -7.50 1.94 -21.47
CA LEU A 43 -7.74 3.39 -21.57
C LEU A 43 -8.62 3.76 -22.76
N GLU A 44 -8.48 3.07 -23.91
CA GLU A 44 -9.40 3.22 -25.06
C GLU A 44 -10.83 2.82 -24.65
N GLY A 45 -11.01 1.67 -23.96
CA GLY A 45 -12.31 1.22 -23.47
C GLY A 45 -12.94 2.15 -22.44
N GLU A 46 -12.14 2.69 -21.50
CA GLU A 46 -12.60 3.72 -20.56
C GLU A 46 -13.06 5.00 -21.27
N MET A 47 -12.33 5.43 -22.30
CA MET A 47 -12.70 6.57 -23.13
C MET A 47 -13.99 6.32 -23.91
N ASP A 48 -14.19 5.10 -24.44
CA ASP A 48 -15.42 4.71 -25.12
C ASP A 48 -16.62 4.77 -24.16
N ALA A 49 -16.44 4.24 -22.94
CA ALA A 49 -17.46 4.33 -21.88
C ALA A 49 -17.75 5.76 -21.43
N HIS A 50 -16.71 6.60 -21.30
CA HIS A 50 -16.84 8.02 -20.92
C HIS A 50 -17.62 8.83 -21.96
N LEU A 51 -17.36 8.61 -23.24
CA LEU A 51 -18.00 9.31 -24.33
C LEU A 51 -19.35 8.73 -24.77
N GLY A 52 -19.61 7.46 -24.41
CA GLY A 52 -20.81 6.71 -24.81
C GLY A 52 -20.80 6.20 -26.24
N TYR A 53 -19.64 6.22 -26.92
CA TYR A 53 -19.46 5.68 -28.28
C TYR A 53 -18.05 5.20 -28.55
N GLU A 54 -17.92 4.20 -29.41
CA GLU A 54 -16.64 3.62 -29.82
C GLU A 54 -15.86 4.53 -30.76
N LYS A 55 -14.55 4.34 -30.83
CA LYS A 55 -13.67 5.08 -31.75
C LYS A 55 -14.12 4.87 -33.21
N ASN A 56 -14.21 5.95 -33.95
CA ASN A 56 -14.68 6.00 -35.35
C ASN A 56 -16.17 5.69 -35.56
N SER A 57 -16.98 5.64 -34.50
CA SER A 57 -18.42 5.46 -34.61
C SER A 57 -19.11 6.75 -35.10
N VAL A 58 -20.07 6.57 -36.01
CA VAL A 58 -20.91 7.68 -36.52
C VAL A 58 -21.81 8.26 -35.42
N THR A 59 -22.14 7.46 -34.39
CA THR A 59 -22.95 7.91 -33.24
C THR A 59 -22.28 8.99 -32.41
N GLY A 60 -20.96 9.17 -32.52
CA GLY A 60 -20.19 10.22 -31.87
C GLY A 60 -20.37 11.63 -32.50
N ASN A 61 -21.04 11.74 -33.64
CA ASN A 61 -21.29 13.03 -34.27
C ASN A 61 -22.33 13.82 -33.46
N ASN A 62 -22.00 15.08 -33.12
CA ASN A 62 -22.86 16.02 -32.39
C ASN A 62 -23.18 15.65 -30.92
N THR A 63 -22.37 14.88 -30.25
CA THR A 63 -22.56 14.50 -28.84
C THR A 63 -22.10 15.56 -27.83
N GLY A 64 -21.57 16.69 -28.25
CA GLY A 64 -21.06 17.75 -27.36
C GLY A 64 -19.68 17.52 -26.79
N ASN A 65 -19.17 16.29 -26.78
CA ASN A 65 -17.80 15.92 -26.41
C ASN A 65 -17.22 14.90 -27.40
N SER A 66 -15.94 14.94 -27.63
CA SER A 66 -15.28 14.06 -28.59
C SER A 66 -13.83 13.80 -28.21
N ARG A 67 -13.25 12.73 -28.76
CA ARG A 67 -11.81 12.43 -28.61
C ARG A 67 -10.98 13.59 -29.13
N ASN A 68 -9.94 13.96 -28.40
CA ASN A 68 -9.03 15.04 -28.72
C ASN A 68 -7.56 14.59 -28.70
N GLY A 69 -7.26 13.52 -29.45
CA GLY A 69 -5.94 12.95 -29.49
C GLY A 69 -5.52 12.25 -28.20
N SER A 70 -4.23 12.11 -28.01
CA SER A 70 -3.61 11.49 -26.82
C SER A 70 -2.31 12.21 -26.47
N TYR A 71 -1.78 11.93 -25.28
CA TYR A 71 -0.45 12.40 -24.87
C TYR A 71 0.37 11.23 -24.33
N PRO A 72 1.69 11.25 -24.53
CA PRO A 72 2.57 10.23 -23.98
C PRO A 72 2.72 10.41 -22.47
N LYS A 73 2.68 9.32 -21.72
CA LYS A 73 2.94 9.28 -20.29
C LYS A 73 3.93 8.16 -19.98
N LYS A 74 4.99 8.51 -19.27
CA LYS A 74 5.91 7.52 -18.73
C LYS A 74 5.30 6.86 -17.49
N ILE A 75 5.31 5.54 -17.45
CA ILE A 75 4.90 4.73 -16.30
C ILE A 75 6.04 3.81 -15.90
N GLN A 76 6.22 3.65 -14.62
CA GLN A 76 7.14 2.67 -14.03
C GLN A 76 6.34 1.46 -13.57
N THR A 77 6.74 0.27 -14.00
CA THR A 77 6.08 -1.00 -13.67
C THR A 77 7.13 -2.01 -13.21
N GLU A 78 6.70 -3.15 -12.69
CA GLU A 78 7.60 -4.27 -12.35
C GLU A 78 8.41 -4.80 -13.55
N HIS A 79 8.01 -4.47 -14.79
CA HIS A 79 8.72 -4.79 -16.02
C HIS A 79 9.59 -3.64 -16.53
N GLY A 80 9.83 -2.60 -15.72
CA GLY A 80 10.59 -1.40 -16.04
C GLY A 80 9.76 -0.23 -16.57
N GLU A 81 10.45 0.84 -17.02
CA GLU A 81 9.81 2.06 -17.54
C GLU A 81 9.19 1.82 -18.93
N SER A 82 7.93 2.20 -19.12
CA SER A 82 7.23 2.18 -20.39
C SER A 82 6.58 3.52 -20.69
N VAL A 83 6.46 3.86 -21.97
CA VAL A 83 5.70 5.04 -22.41
C VAL A 83 4.38 4.54 -22.99
N ILE A 84 3.28 5.03 -22.45
CA ILE A 84 1.92 4.73 -22.91
C ILE A 84 1.22 5.99 -23.41
N SER A 85 0.25 5.81 -24.28
CA SER A 85 -0.54 6.87 -24.89
C SER A 85 -1.87 7.03 -24.13
N ILE A 86 -2.02 8.13 -23.39
CA ILE A 86 -3.25 8.43 -22.64
C ILE A 86 -4.21 9.22 -23.54
N PRO A 87 -5.43 8.71 -23.82
CA PRO A 87 -6.41 9.44 -24.62
C PRO A 87 -6.94 10.68 -23.88
N ARG A 88 -7.36 11.70 -24.64
CA ARG A 88 -7.99 12.90 -24.12
C ARG A 88 -9.32 13.15 -24.80
N ASP A 89 -10.27 13.68 -24.06
CA ASP A 89 -11.50 14.24 -24.59
C ASP A 89 -11.37 15.77 -24.82
N ARG A 90 -12.26 16.34 -25.59
CA ARG A 90 -12.24 17.74 -25.95
C ARG A 90 -12.52 18.67 -24.76
N ASN A 91 -13.37 18.22 -23.85
CA ASN A 91 -13.76 18.99 -22.67
C ASN A 91 -12.78 18.82 -21.49
N GLY A 92 -11.78 17.91 -21.58
CA GLY A 92 -10.81 17.68 -20.51
C GLY A 92 -11.37 17.00 -19.25
N GLN A 93 -12.55 16.39 -19.36
CA GLN A 93 -13.29 15.78 -18.25
C GLN A 93 -12.96 14.30 -18.05
N PHE A 94 -12.27 13.69 -19.02
CA PHE A 94 -11.86 12.29 -18.89
C PHE A 94 -10.86 12.09 -17.78
N GLU A 95 -11.20 11.24 -16.82
CA GLU A 95 -10.33 10.81 -15.72
C GLU A 95 -10.11 9.30 -15.81
N PRO A 96 -8.94 8.86 -16.32
CA PRO A 96 -8.63 7.46 -16.46
C PRO A 96 -8.48 6.76 -15.10
N ILE A 97 -9.06 5.59 -14.96
CA ILE A 97 -9.01 4.74 -13.76
C ILE A 97 -7.80 3.82 -13.81
N ALA A 98 -7.53 3.19 -14.97
CA ALA A 98 -6.41 2.26 -15.13
C ALA A 98 -5.04 2.93 -14.92
N VAL A 99 -4.90 4.19 -15.29
CA VAL A 99 -3.67 4.98 -15.10
C VAL A 99 -4.06 6.41 -14.68
N PRO A 100 -4.30 6.65 -13.39
CA PRO A 100 -4.75 7.96 -12.89
C PRO A 100 -3.83 9.12 -13.28
N LYS A 101 -4.41 10.33 -13.44
CA LYS A 101 -3.72 11.54 -13.88
C LYS A 101 -2.56 11.81 -12.95
N HIS A 102 -1.86 11.83 -12.38
CA HIS A 102 -0.74 12.19 -11.47
C HIS A 102 0.01 10.96 -10.92
N GLU A 103 -0.42 9.75 -11.28
CA GLU A 103 0.30 8.54 -10.93
C GLU A 103 1.13 8.06 -12.12
N SER A 104 2.45 8.02 -11.94
CA SER A 104 3.40 7.49 -12.94
C SER A 104 3.99 6.14 -12.53
N ARG A 105 3.58 5.63 -11.35
CA ARG A 105 4.09 4.37 -10.78
C ARG A 105 2.97 3.37 -10.67
N GLY A 106 3.26 2.13 -11.05
CA GLY A 106 2.32 1.02 -10.82
C GLY A 106 2.15 0.74 -9.32
N LEU A 107 0.95 0.33 -8.91
CA LEU A 107 0.65 -0.09 -7.52
C LEU A 107 1.61 -1.18 -7.01
N SER A 108 2.19 -1.98 -7.88
CA SER A 108 3.18 -3.01 -7.56
C SER A 108 4.47 -2.41 -7.00
N ILE A 109 4.95 -1.30 -7.56
CA ILE A 109 6.17 -0.61 -7.09
C ILE A 109 5.96 0.01 -5.72
N GLU A 110 4.83 0.67 -5.48
CA GLU A 110 4.53 1.22 -4.16
C GLU A 110 4.46 0.12 -3.10
N LYS A 111 3.79 -1.00 -3.40
CA LYS A 111 3.74 -2.15 -2.50
C LYS A 111 5.11 -2.75 -2.22
N LEU A 112 5.98 -2.82 -3.24
CA LEU A 112 7.35 -3.32 -3.09
C LEU A 112 8.16 -2.39 -2.18
N VAL A 113 8.16 -1.08 -2.42
CA VAL A 113 8.84 -0.08 -1.58
C VAL A 113 8.35 -0.17 -0.13
N ILE A 114 7.03 -0.25 0.09
CA ILE A 114 6.45 -0.41 1.42
C ILE A 114 6.91 -1.70 2.08
N SER A 115 6.97 -2.81 1.33
CA SER A 115 7.44 -4.10 1.85
C SER A 115 8.90 -4.06 2.28
N LEU A 116 9.77 -3.44 1.48
CA LEU A 116 11.20 -3.27 1.81
C LEU A 116 11.38 -2.37 3.03
N TYR A 117 10.64 -1.26 3.08
CA TYR A 117 10.65 -0.34 4.22
C TYR A 117 10.18 -1.03 5.52
N ALA A 118 9.10 -1.83 5.46
CA ALA A 118 8.60 -2.61 6.58
C ALA A 118 9.57 -3.68 7.08
N LYS A 119 10.49 -4.16 6.21
CA LYS A 119 11.59 -5.05 6.58
C LYS A 119 12.77 -4.32 7.25
N GLY A 120 12.71 -3.00 7.38
CA GLY A 120 13.71 -2.18 8.06
C GLY A 120 14.79 -1.59 7.16
N MET A 121 14.62 -1.64 5.83
CA MET A 121 15.57 -0.99 4.92
C MET A 121 15.44 0.54 5.02
N SER A 122 16.58 1.22 4.95
CA SER A 122 16.59 2.68 4.86
C SER A 122 16.14 3.13 3.46
N VAL A 123 15.73 4.40 3.34
CA VAL A 123 15.32 4.98 2.05
C VAL A 123 16.44 4.87 1.01
N SER A 124 17.72 5.03 1.43
CA SER A 124 18.87 4.90 0.54
C SER A 124 19.10 3.44 0.10
N ASP A 125 18.94 2.49 1.02
CA ASP A 125 19.08 1.06 0.69
C ASP A 125 17.97 0.63 -0.28
N ILE A 126 16.76 1.16 -0.10
CA ILE A 126 15.64 0.90 -1.03
C ILE A 126 15.93 1.49 -2.41
N GLU A 127 16.48 2.71 -2.50
CA GLU A 127 16.87 3.32 -3.77
C GLU A 127 17.89 2.46 -4.51
N GLU A 128 18.91 1.97 -3.80
CA GLU A 128 19.96 1.09 -4.34
C GLU A 128 19.36 -0.24 -4.81
N GLU A 129 18.59 -0.92 -3.99
CA GLU A 129 17.91 -2.19 -4.31
C GLU A 129 16.99 -2.06 -5.52
N MET A 130 16.19 -0.98 -5.59
CA MET A 130 15.28 -0.73 -6.71
C MET A 130 16.04 -0.53 -8.01
N ARG A 131 17.19 0.14 -7.97
CA ARG A 131 18.05 0.35 -9.15
C ARG A 131 18.76 -0.92 -9.58
N GLU A 132 19.35 -1.68 -8.63
CA GLU A 132 20.23 -2.82 -8.94
C GLU A 132 19.46 -4.09 -9.30
N ILE A 133 18.37 -4.37 -8.59
CA ILE A 133 17.62 -5.63 -8.75
C ILE A 133 16.43 -5.47 -9.70
N TYR A 134 15.74 -4.33 -9.59
CA TYR A 134 14.50 -4.10 -10.35
C TYR A 134 14.68 -3.18 -11.57
N GLU A 135 15.90 -2.66 -11.79
CA GLU A 135 16.21 -1.71 -12.88
C GLU A 135 15.24 -0.50 -12.90
N ILE A 136 14.77 -0.07 -11.71
CA ILE A 136 13.83 1.03 -11.54
C ILE A 136 14.53 2.19 -10.86
N GLU A 137 14.54 3.34 -11.52
CA GLU A 137 15.07 4.59 -10.94
C GLU A 137 14.00 5.27 -10.07
N LEU A 138 14.18 5.23 -8.77
CA LEU A 138 13.38 5.95 -7.78
C LEU A 138 14.31 6.84 -6.96
N SER A 139 14.00 8.12 -6.86
CA SER A 139 14.75 9.01 -5.96
C SER A 139 14.36 8.75 -4.50
N THR A 140 15.25 9.04 -3.57
CA THR A 140 14.99 9.00 -2.12
C THR A 140 13.76 9.83 -1.72
N SER A 141 13.55 10.98 -2.39
CA SER A 141 12.34 11.81 -2.19
C SER A 141 11.07 11.08 -2.61
N ALA A 142 11.12 10.35 -3.71
CA ALA A 142 9.98 9.57 -4.20
C ALA A 142 9.64 8.41 -3.25
N ILE A 143 10.67 7.71 -2.73
CA ILE A 143 10.51 6.65 -1.74
C ILE A 143 9.92 7.22 -0.44
N SER A 144 10.39 8.39 0.01
CA SER A 144 9.85 9.07 1.19
C SER A 144 8.37 9.43 1.05
N ILE A 145 7.92 9.85 -0.14
CA ILE A 145 6.49 10.11 -0.41
C ILE A 145 5.68 8.81 -0.28
N ILE A 146 6.18 7.69 -0.82
CA ILE A 146 5.50 6.39 -0.74
C ILE A 146 5.42 5.92 0.71
N THR A 147 6.52 6.00 1.46
CA THR A 147 6.55 5.57 2.87
C THR A 147 5.71 6.46 3.78
N ASN A 148 5.55 7.75 3.47
CA ASN A 148 4.66 8.65 4.21
C ASN A 148 3.17 8.26 4.07
N LYS A 149 2.76 7.63 2.97
CA LYS A 149 1.39 7.07 2.84
C LYS A 149 1.12 6.00 3.91
N VAL A 150 2.14 5.21 4.27
CA VAL A 150 2.03 4.20 5.35
C VAL A 150 1.79 4.86 6.70
N ASN A 151 2.42 6.01 6.97
CA ASN A 151 2.22 6.74 8.23
C ASN A 151 0.76 7.18 8.41
N GLN A 152 0.12 7.64 7.34
CA GLN A 152 -1.31 8.00 7.39
C GLN A 152 -2.17 6.77 7.69
N ALA A 153 -1.98 5.68 6.97
CA ALA A 153 -2.72 4.43 7.21
C ALA A 153 -2.47 3.87 8.63
N ALA A 154 -1.23 3.98 9.14
CA ALA A 154 -0.89 3.58 10.50
C ALA A 154 -1.60 4.46 11.54
N GLN A 155 -1.70 5.77 11.32
CA GLN A 155 -2.45 6.69 12.19
C GLN A 155 -3.96 6.40 12.17
N GLU A 156 -4.54 6.16 11.00
CA GLU A 156 -5.95 5.76 10.86
C GLU A 156 -6.22 4.45 11.60
N TRP A 157 -5.33 3.46 11.43
CA TRP A 157 -5.41 2.20 12.17
C TRP A 157 -5.29 2.41 13.68
N GLN A 158 -4.34 3.23 14.15
CA GLN A 158 -4.13 3.53 15.57
C GLN A 158 -5.36 4.21 16.18
N ASN A 159 -6.01 5.10 15.45
CA ASN A 159 -7.16 5.89 15.94
C ASN A 159 -8.52 5.24 15.68
N ARG A 160 -8.55 4.03 15.10
CA ARG A 160 -9.81 3.35 14.79
C ARG A 160 -10.65 3.09 16.04
N PRO A 161 -11.99 3.06 15.93
CA PRO A 161 -12.86 2.61 17.02
C PRO A 161 -12.54 1.19 17.46
N LEU A 162 -12.70 0.90 18.73
CA LEU A 162 -12.49 -0.40 19.35
C LEU A 162 -13.81 -0.98 19.87
N ASP A 163 -13.81 -2.29 20.13
CA ASP A 163 -14.96 -2.94 20.75
C ASP A 163 -15.13 -2.44 22.22
N PRO A 164 -16.36 -2.38 22.72
CA PRO A 164 -16.60 -1.83 24.06
C PRO A 164 -16.09 -2.76 25.18
N VAL A 165 -15.98 -4.07 24.95
CA VAL A 165 -15.58 -5.03 25.99
C VAL A 165 -14.53 -6.00 25.47
N TYR A 166 -13.44 -6.12 26.26
CA TYR A 166 -12.40 -7.11 26.04
C TYR A 166 -12.29 -8.06 27.24
N LEU A 167 -12.19 -9.38 26.96
CA LEU A 167 -12.08 -10.40 28.03
C LEU A 167 -10.73 -10.34 28.72
N ILE A 168 -9.66 -10.21 27.94
CA ILE A 168 -8.29 -10.11 28.43
C ILE A 168 -7.55 -9.05 27.61
N VAL A 169 -6.79 -8.17 28.27
CA VAL A 169 -5.86 -7.25 27.60
C VAL A 169 -4.45 -7.49 28.16
N TRP A 170 -3.53 -7.81 27.26
CA TRP A 170 -2.09 -7.88 27.55
C TRP A 170 -1.45 -6.53 27.21
N MET A 171 -0.67 -6.01 28.12
CA MET A 171 0.07 -4.76 28.01
C MET A 171 1.53 -5.03 28.28
N ASP A 172 2.40 -4.81 27.28
CA ASP A 172 3.83 -5.16 27.35
C ASP A 172 4.66 -4.17 26.54
N GLY A 173 5.93 -4.04 26.88
CA GLY A 173 6.89 -3.15 26.24
C GLY A 173 8.01 -3.92 25.54
N ILE A 174 8.20 -3.66 24.23
CA ILE A 174 9.29 -4.24 23.44
C ILE A 174 10.37 -3.18 23.25
N VAL A 175 11.57 -3.44 23.78
CA VAL A 175 12.73 -2.55 23.66
C VAL A 175 13.46 -2.81 22.34
N PHE A 176 13.75 -1.76 21.60
CA PHE A 176 14.50 -1.82 20.36
C PHE A 176 15.48 -0.65 20.24
N LYS A 177 16.51 -0.86 19.42
CA LYS A 177 17.54 0.15 19.17
C LYS A 177 17.17 0.98 17.94
N VAL A 178 17.19 2.31 18.08
CA VAL A 178 17.00 3.25 16.98
C VAL A 178 18.18 4.19 16.86
N ARG A 179 18.49 4.60 15.64
CA ARG A 179 19.44 5.70 15.40
C ARG A 179 18.67 7.03 15.48
N ASP A 180 19.01 7.86 16.43
CA ASP A 180 18.43 9.18 16.64
C ASP A 180 19.55 10.19 16.77
N ASN A 181 19.59 11.21 15.89
CA ASN A 181 20.63 12.24 15.82
C ASN A 181 22.06 11.66 15.78
N GLY A 182 22.30 10.61 15.01
CA GLY A 182 23.59 9.95 14.85
C GLY A 182 24.01 9.04 16.01
N LYS A 183 23.21 8.92 17.07
CA LYS A 183 23.45 8.04 18.23
C LYS A 183 22.46 6.89 18.23
N ILE A 184 22.91 5.72 18.69
CA ILE A 184 22.03 4.57 18.92
C ILE A 184 21.46 4.72 20.32
N ILE A 185 20.13 4.81 20.41
CA ILE A 185 19.39 4.88 21.67
C ILE A 185 18.35 3.73 21.73
N ASN A 186 18.04 3.32 22.96
CA ASN A 186 16.93 2.40 23.18
C ASN A 186 15.62 3.18 23.20
N LYS A 187 14.63 2.69 22.45
CA LYS A 187 13.22 3.11 22.57
C LYS A 187 12.36 1.88 22.86
N THR A 188 11.25 2.10 23.53
CA THR A 188 10.29 1.04 23.83
C THR A 188 9.00 1.29 23.03
N VAL A 189 8.54 0.26 22.35
CA VAL A 189 7.17 0.21 21.80
C VAL A 189 6.32 -0.54 22.81
N TYR A 190 5.33 0.13 23.34
CA TYR A 190 4.32 -0.46 24.20
C TYR A 190 3.16 -0.96 23.35
N LEU A 191 2.78 -2.21 23.57
CA LEU A 191 1.77 -2.92 22.79
C LEU A 191 0.61 -3.33 23.69
N CYS A 192 -0.61 -3.06 23.27
CA CYS A 192 -1.82 -3.60 23.87
C CYS A 192 -2.47 -4.60 22.94
N VAL A 193 -2.69 -5.83 23.41
CA VAL A 193 -3.38 -6.90 22.67
C VAL A 193 -4.62 -7.31 23.44
N GLY A 194 -5.79 -7.21 22.83
CA GLY A 194 -7.07 -7.57 23.44
C GLY A 194 -7.62 -8.90 22.93
N LEU A 195 -8.22 -9.69 23.82
CA LEU A 195 -9.05 -10.84 23.49
C LEU A 195 -10.52 -10.40 23.44
N LYS A 196 -11.12 -10.49 22.26
CA LYS A 196 -12.53 -10.17 22.01
C LYS A 196 -13.45 -11.25 22.57
N GLN A 197 -14.74 -10.94 22.72
CA GLN A 197 -15.78 -11.88 23.16
C GLN A 197 -15.94 -13.09 22.21
N ASN A 198 -15.58 -12.93 20.93
CA ASN A 198 -15.62 -14.00 19.93
C ASN A 198 -14.38 -14.92 19.94
N GLY A 199 -13.45 -14.71 20.89
CA GLY A 199 -12.22 -15.49 21.02
C GLY A 199 -11.06 -15.05 20.11
N LEU A 200 -11.22 -14.02 19.30
CA LEU A 200 -10.15 -13.51 18.45
C LEU A 200 -9.28 -12.50 19.21
N LYS A 201 -7.97 -12.54 18.94
CA LYS A 201 -7.02 -11.52 19.43
C LYS A 201 -6.94 -10.36 18.46
N GLU A 202 -6.85 -9.17 19.00
CA GLU A 202 -6.69 -7.92 18.26
C GLU A 202 -5.62 -7.05 18.90
N VAL A 203 -4.73 -6.46 18.08
CA VAL A 203 -3.81 -5.42 18.55
C VAL A 203 -4.60 -4.13 18.70
N LEU A 204 -4.74 -3.64 19.93
CA LEU A 204 -5.53 -2.43 20.23
C LEU A 204 -4.81 -1.15 19.87
N GLY A 205 -3.48 -1.16 20.00
CA GLY A 205 -2.64 -0.03 19.62
C GLY A 205 -1.19 -0.24 20.00
N MET A 206 -0.34 0.69 19.52
CA MET A 206 1.09 0.75 19.77
C MET A 206 1.47 2.17 20.15
N TRP A 207 2.25 2.34 21.22
CA TRP A 207 2.73 3.65 21.69
C TRP A 207 4.24 3.62 21.88
N VAL A 208 4.93 4.66 21.45
CA VAL A 208 6.37 4.79 21.64
C VAL A 208 6.64 5.69 22.83
N GLY A 209 7.35 5.18 23.82
CA GLY A 209 7.71 5.90 25.04
C GLY A 209 9.20 5.83 25.35
N LYS A 210 9.67 6.80 26.16
CA LYS A 210 11.06 6.80 26.65
C LYS A 210 11.23 5.97 27.91
N SER A 211 10.17 5.87 28.72
CA SER A 211 10.16 5.12 29.97
C SER A 211 8.75 4.64 30.27
N GLU A 212 8.68 3.49 30.88
CA GLU A 212 7.46 2.95 31.44
C GLU A 212 7.15 3.65 32.76
N SER A 213 6.00 4.27 32.83
CA SER A 213 5.52 4.95 34.05
C SER A 213 4.01 4.83 34.17
N SER A 214 3.49 4.96 35.39
CA SER A 214 2.04 4.96 35.64
C SER A 214 1.33 6.05 34.83
N SER A 215 1.94 7.24 34.68
CA SER A 215 1.38 8.33 33.88
C SER A 215 1.36 8.01 32.37
N PHE A 216 2.35 7.28 31.87
CA PHE A 216 2.34 6.80 30.49
C PHE A 216 1.17 5.85 30.24
N TRP A 217 1.01 4.85 31.12
CA TRP A 217 -0.10 3.90 31.02
C TRP A 217 -1.47 4.54 31.23
N MET A 218 -1.56 5.58 32.09
CA MET A 218 -2.77 6.40 32.19
C MET A 218 -3.15 7.00 30.83
N GLY A 219 -2.18 7.52 30.09
CA GLY A 219 -2.40 8.03 28.73
C GLY A 219 -2.88 6.94 27.76
N VAL A 220 -2.28 5.74 27.81
CA VAL A 220 -2.69 4.59 26.98
C VAL A 220 -4.12 4.15 27.28
N LEU A 221 -4.47 3.99 28.56
CA LEU A 221 -5.82 3.59 28.98
C LEU A 221 -6.86 4.66 28.62
N THR A 222 -6.50 5.95 28.76
CA THR A 222 -7.36 7.06 28.33
C THR A 222 -7.62 7.04 26.83
N ASP A 223 -6.60 6.74 26.02
CA ASP A 223 -6.74 6.57 24.56
C ASP A 223 -7.67 5.39 24.21
N LEU A 224 -7.47 4.23 24.86
CA LEU A 224 -8.35 3.08 24.66
C LEU A 224 -9.82 3.42 24.98
N LYS A 225 -10.06 4.13 26.10
CA LYS A 225 -11.39 4.60 26.50
C LYS A 225 -11.97 5.58 25.49
N ALA A 226 -11.19 6.54 25.01
CA ALA A 226 -11.62 7.51 23.99
C ALA A 226 -11.99 6.84 22.66
N ARG A 227 -11.39 5.70 22.36
CA ARG A 227 -11.66 4.89 21.17
C ARG A 227 -12.81 3.88 21.33
N GLY A 228 -13.47 3.87 22.48
CA GLY A 228 -14.72 3.13 22.70
C GLY A 228 -14.62 1.97 23.70
N VAL A 229 -13.44 1.64 24.25
CA VAL A 229 -13.32 0.59 25.29
C VAL A 229 -14.00 1.06 26.56
N GLN A 230 -14.95 0.28 27.05
CA GLN A 230 -15.74 0.56 28.26
C GLN A 230 -15.36 -0.36 29.42
N ASP A 231 -15.00 -1.62 29.11
CA ASP A 231 -14.67 -2.61 30.12
C ASP A 231 -13.58 -3.59 29.68
N ILE A 232 -12.70 -3.94 30.61
CA ILE A 232 -11.65 -4.96 30.46
C ILE A 232 -11.73 -5.90 31.67
N LEU A 233 -12.13 -7.15 31.45
CA LEU A 233 -12.35 -8.08 32.58
C LEU A 233 -11.05 -8.54 33.25
N ILE A 234 -9.98 -8.76 32.48
CA ILE A 234 -8.67 -9.18 32.96
C ILE A 234 -7.58 -8.39 32.26
N THR A 235 -6.72 -7.75 33.04
CA THR A 235 -5.53 -7.06 32.52
C THR A 235 -4.28 -7.82 32.93
N CYS A 236 -3.44 -8.17 31.95
CA CYS A 236 -2.14 -8.80 32.15
C CYS A 236 -1.05 -7.75 31.90
N THR A 237 -0.25 -7.45 32.91
CA THR A 237 0.80 -6.41 32.84
C THR A 237 2.02 -6.92 33.60
N ASP A 238 3.17 -6.29 33.32
CA ASP A 238 4.31 -6.38 34.23
C ASP A 238 3.96 -5.74 35.58
N ASN A 239 4.59 -6.22 36.65
CA ASN A 239 4.32 -5.74 38.00
C ASN A 239 4.91 -4.32 38.23
N LEU A 240 4.48 -3.34 37.44
CA LEU A 240 4.90 -1.96 37.56
C LEU A 240 4.24 -1.29 38.77
N ASN A 241 5.04 -0.67 39.63
CA ASN A 241 4.54 0.05 40.83
C ASN A 241 3.54 1.14 40.44
N GLY A 242 2.36 1.15 41.06
CA GLY A 242 1.28 2.12 40.83
C GLY A 242 0.44 1.87 39.58
N PHE A 243 0.73 0.85 38.75
CA PHE A 243 -0.06 0.58 37.56
C PHE A 243 -1.46 0.01 37.89
N THR A 244 -1.53 -0.85 38.91
CA THR A 244 -2.82 -1.40 39.38
C THR A 244 -3.77 -0.27 39.84
N ASP A 245 -3.25 0.76 40.53
CA ASP A 245 -4.05 1.91 40.97
C ASP A 245 -4.47 2.77 39.79
N THR A 246 -3.61 2.90 38.77
CA THR A 246 -3.93 3.57 37.51
C THR A 246 -5.09 2.88 36.80
N ILE A 247 -5.08 1.55 36.69
CA ILE A 247 -6.18 0.77 36.07
C ILE A 247 -7.49 1.00 36.81
N ARG A 248 -7.47 1.00 38.14
CA ARG A 248 -8.68 1.20 38.97
C ARG A 248 -9.27 2.61 38.89
N SER A 249 -8.48 3.59 38.46
CA SER A 249 -8.90 5.02 38.44
C SER A 249 -9.58 5.42 37.11
N ILE A 250 -9.59 4.58 36.10
CA ILE A 250 -10.16 4.84 34.78
C ILE A 250 -11.46 4.07 34.57
#